data_77023cbb11c22a1e7101a66fbd0eae0b
#
_entry.id   77023cbb11c22a1e7101a66fbd0eae0b
#
_cell.length_a   1.000
_cell.length_b   1.000
_cell.length_c   1.000
_cell.angle_alpha   90.00
_cell.angle_beta   90.00
_cell.angle_gamma   90.00
#
_symmetry.space_group_name_H-M   'P 1'
#
loop_
_entity.id
_entity.type
_entity.pdbx_description
1 polymer ?
#
loop_
_entity_poly.entity_id
_entity_poly.type
_entity_poly.pdbx_seq_one_letter_code
_entity_poly.pdbx_strand_id
1 'polypeptide(L)'
;MSSLVQRALQQSGASDLVKAFSNHHRPGPRPNVFLVTTPRSGSTWLMELIWSQPGFKCCDEPLNLRRPSVRRATGIDSWQEMESDVGAARIERYFRDICNGRQHSADALPLRGKYHRFHTDRIVFKLLHGAERMLPSLASDCNARVVVLLRHPIAVSLSREEFPRLEAFRGSAVAARFNTEQLELADKVMARGSTLEKGVLAWCFQNALVLQGLQPDWSVVSYEQLVLDPEPVVAHLVERLELTDKALILSHLNEAAGNKGKSDHETQQLLDDQRSGRLVRKQALVEKWRAMVTPEQEVAAMSLLAAFNLDAYSAGRLLPAARYWIGGPQPQLD
;
A
#
# COMPACT_ATOMS: atom_id res chain seq x y z
N MET A 1 10.41 -25.57 -1.47
CA MET A 1 9.21 -26.02 -0.72
C MET A 1 8.00 -25.81 -1.62
N SER A 2 7.12 -26.80 -1.78
CA SER A 2 5.94 -26.68 -2.64
C SER A 2 4.94 -25.64 -2.10
N SER A 3 4.16 -25.03 -3.00
CA SER A 3 3.12 -24.05 -2.63
C SER A 3 2.08 -24.60 -1.65
N LEU A 4 1.86 -25.93 -1.65
CA LEU A 4 0.95 -26.64 -0.76
C LEU A 4 1.44 -26.66 0.71
N VAL A 5 2.73 -26.94 0.94
CA VAL A 5 3.31 -26.92 2.30
C VAL A 5 3.26 -25.51 2.89
N GLN A 6 3.41 -24.49 2.06
CA GLN A 6 3.30 -23.09 2.49
C GLN A 6 1.86 -22.69 2.84
N ARG A 7 0.85 -23.17 2.09
CA ARG A 7 -0.57 -22.97 2.43
C ARG A 7 -0.94 -23.66 3.73
N ALA A 8 -0.50 -24.90 3.91
CA ALA A 8 -0.75 -25.67 5.14
C ALA A 8 -0.11 -24.99 6.37
N LEU A 9 1.11 -24.48 6.29
CA LEU A 9 1.76 -23.71 7.36
C LEU A 9 1.05 -22.38 7.65
N GLN A 10 0.51 -21.70 6.63
CA GLN A 10 -0.28 -20.47 6.83
C GLN A 10 -1.65 -20.71 7.47
N GLN A 11 -2.22 -21.89 7.30
CA GLN A 11 -3.50 -22.29 7.89
C GLN A 11 -3.36 -22.81 9.32
N SER A 12 -2.20 -23.36 9.68
CA SER A 12 -1.93 -23.86 11.03
C SER A 12 -1.29 -22.75 11.90
N GLY A 13 -1.62 -22.72 13.19
CA GLY A 13 -0.95 -21.83 14.17
C GLY A 13 0.57 -22.04 14.27
N ALA A 14 1.12 -23.11 13.67
CA ALA A 14 2.53 -23.41 13.61
C ALA A 14 3.35 -22.31 12.91
N SER A 15 2.77 -21.60 11.93
CA SER A 15 3.48 -20.48 11.27
C SER A 15 3.77 -19.32 12.23
N ASP A 16 2.85 -19.03 13.12
CA ASP A 16 2.98 -17.92 14.07
C ASP A 16 4.00 -18.25 15.16
N LEU A 17 4.07 -19.52 15.59
CA LEU A 17 5.12 -20.01 16.47
C LEU A 17 6.52 -19.89 15.81
N VAL A 18 6.66 -20.33 14.57
CA VAL A 18 7.93 -20.20 13.83
C VAL A 18 8.37 -18.74 13.74
N LYS A 19 7.45 -17.81 13.45
CA LYS A 19 7.72 -16.37 13.41
C LYS A 19 8.15 -15.82 14.76
N ALA A 20 7.44 -16.21 15.84
CA ALA A 20 7.76 -15.79 17.20
C ALA A 20 9.15 -16.23 17.65
N PHE A 21 9.55 -17.47 17.33
CA PHE A 21 10.89 -17.97 17.64
C PHE A 21 12.00 -17.39 16.75
N SER A 22 11.67 -17.01 15.51
CA SER A 22 12.65 -16.54 14.54
C SER A 22 12.87 -15.04 14.56
N ASN A 23 12.02 -14.25 15.24
CA ASN A 23 12.18 -12.82 15.37
C ASN A 23 11.83 -12.34 16.78
N HIS A 24 12.81 -11.78 17.47
CA HIS A 24 12.66 -11.12 18.76
C HIS A 24 12.54 -9.61 18.54
N HIS A 25 11.30 -9.13 18.50
CA HIS A 25 11.02 -7.71 18.39
C HIS A 25 10.98 -7.06 19.77
N ARG A 26 11.78 -5.98 19.93
CA ARG A 26 11.74 -5.10 21.10
C ARG A 26 11.66 -3.68 20.60
N PRO A 27 10.53 -2.96 20.84
CA PRO A 27 10.36 -1.61 20.32
C PRO A 27 11.49 -0.69 20.80
N GLY A 28 12.09 0.02 19.82
CA GLY A 28 13.12 1.02 20.06
C GLY A 28 12.55 2.43 20.13
N PRO A 29 13.41 3.45 20.36
CA PRO A 29 12.98 4.85 20.41
C PRO A 29 12.64 5.43 19.02
N ARG A 30 13.22 4.87 17.94
CA ARG A 30 12.98 5.32 16.57
C ARG A 30 11.61 4.88 16.07
N PRO A 31 10.94 5.68 15.21
CA PRO A 31 9.58 5.41 14.80
C PRO A 31 9.45 4.15 13.92
N ASN A 32 8.35 3.45 14.07
CA ASN A 32 7.83 2.50 13.09
C ASN A 32 7.39 3.23 11.81
N VAL A 33 7.03 2.49 10.77
CA VAL A 33 6.55 3.05 9.51
C VAL A 33 5.20 2.43 9.12
N PHE A 34 4.19 3.27 8.92
CA PHE A 34 2.94 2.91 8.29
C PHE A 34 2.98 3.30 6.82
N LEU A 35 3.12 2.31 5.94
CA LEU A 35 2.99 2.48 4.50
C LEU A 35 1.52 2.25 4.10
N VAL A 36 0.80 3.35 3.91
CA VAL A 36 -0.63 3.38 3.56
C VAL A 36 -0.78 3.50 2.06
N THR A 37 -1.55 2.63 1.44
CA THR A 37 -1.66 2.60 -0.02
C THR A 37 -2.81 1.72 -0.50
N THR A 38 -3.19 1.89 -1.76
CA THR A 38 -4.08 0.94 -2.44
C THR A 38 -3.31 -0.30 -2.90
N PRO A 39 -3.96 -1.48 -3.01
CA PRO A 39 -3.36 -2.64 -3.65
C PRO A 39 -2.85 -2.31 -5.06
N ARG A 40 -1.72 -2.89 -5.48
CA ARG A 40 -1.10 -2.70 -6.80
C ARG A 40 -0.44 -1.33 -7.04
N SER A 41 -0.20 -0.55 -5.98
CA SER A 41 0.51 0.74 -6.08
C SER A 41 2.04 0.65 -5.97
N GLY A 42 2.62 -0.54 -6.01
CA GLY A 42 4.07 -0.73 -5.79
C GLY A 42 4.47 -0.82 -4.32
N SER A 43 3.49 -1.00 -3.44
CA SER A 43 3.69 -1.01 -1.99
C SER A 43 4.63 -2.11 -1.48
N THR A 44 4.65 -3.29 -2.10
CA THR A 44 5.58 -4.34 -1.72
C THR A 44 7.02 -3.94 -2.01
N TRP A 45 7.27 -3.27 -3.13
CA TRP A 45 8.58 -2.75 -3.49
C TRP A 45 9.05 -1.68 -2.49
N LEU A 46 8.24 -0.65 -2.20
CA LEU A 46 8.60 0.38 -1.23
C LEU A 46 8.76 -0.20 0.19
N MET A 47 7.90 -1.13 0.60
CA MET A 47 8.03 -1.82 1.88
C MET A 47 9.37 -2.57 1.97
N GLU A 48 9.79 -3.28 0.92
CA GLU A 48 11.07 -4.00 0.89
C GLU A 48 12.27 -3.05 0.95
N LEU A 49 12.19 -1.88 0.30
CA LEU A 49 13.22 -0.85 0.40
C LEU A 49 13.38 -0.35 1.85
N ILE A 50 12.28 -0.13 2.57
CA ILE A 50 12.32 0.27 3.98
C ILE A 50 12.78 -0.90 4.85
N TRP A 51 12.28 -2.11 4.59
CA TRP A 51 12.64 -3.32 5.33
C TRP A 51 14.12 -3.70 5.17
N SER A 52 14.76 -3.33 4.07
CA SER A 52 16.21 -3.53 3.88
C SER A 52 17.04 -2.86 4.96
N GLN A 53 16.52 -1.78 5.56
CA GLN A 53 17.20 -0.99 6.59
C GLN A 53 17.41 -1.77 7.89
N PRO A 54 18.52 -1.52 8.61
CA PRO A 54 18.78 -2.14 9.90
C PRO A 54 17.65 -1.93 10.92
N GLY A 55 17.40 -2.94 11.73
CA GLY A 55 16.42 -2.90 12.81
C GLY A 55 14.97 -3.19 12.40
N PHE A 56 14.63 -3.16 11.12
CA PHE A 56 13.26 -3.38 10.67
C PHE A 56 12.87 -4.86 10.56
N LYS A 57 11.64 -5.17 10.97
CA LYS A 57 10.86 -6.31 10.47
C LYS A 57 9.73 -5.82 9.58
N CYS A 58 9.20 -6.73 8.76
CA CYS A 58 8.09 -6.48 7.85
C CYS A 58 6.80 -7.05 8.43
N CYS A 59 5.75 -6.23 8.48
CA CYS A 59 4.38 -6.63 8.79
C CYS A 59 3.51 -6.40 7.53
N ASP A 60 3.31 -7.47 6.76
CA ASP A 60 2.68 -7.40 5.44
C ASP A 60 1.17 -7.61 5.54
N GLU A 61 0.40 -6.57 5.20
CA GLU A 61 -1.08 -6.58 5.16
C GLU A 61 -1.70 -7.09 6.48
N PRO A 62 -1.49 -6.41 7.62
CA PRO A 62 -1.95 -6.86 8.93
C PRO A 62 -3.47 -6.93 9.05
N LEU A 63 -4.23 -6.23 8.22
CA LEU A 63 -5.69 -6.22 8.20
C LEU A 63 -6.28 -7.02 7.02
N ASN A 64 -5.53 -7.92 6.41
CA ASN A 64 -6.03 -8.75 5.33
C ASN A 64 -6.89 -9.92 5.84
N LEU A 65 -8.20 -9.72 5.90
CA LEU A 65 -9.17 -10.73 6.37
C LEU A 65 -9.25 -12.00 5.49
N ARG A 66 -8.62 -12.02 4.31
CA ARG A 66 -8.45 -13.26 3.54
C ARG A 66 -7.47 -14.24 4.21
N ARG A 67 -6.68 -13.75 5.18
CA ARG A 67 -5.74 -14.58 5.96
C ARG A 67 -6.40 -15.08 7.25
N PRO A 68 -6.59 -16.41 7.43
CA PRO A 68 -7.17 -16.96 8.65
C PRO A 68 -6.42 -16.57 9.93
N SER A 69 -5.10 -16.41 9.85
CA SER A 69 -4.28 -15.95 10.99
C SER A 69 -4.63 -14.54 11.44
N VAL A 70 -4.92 -13.63 10.49
CA VAL A 70 -5.34 -12.26 10.79
C VAL A 70 -6.72 -12.25 11.44
N ARG A 71 -7.70 -12.99 10.88
CA ARG A 71 -9.04 -13.10 11.49
C ARG A 71 -8.97 -13.63 12.93
N ARG A 72 -8.20 -14.69 13.17
CA ARG A 72 -8.02 -15.22 14.54
C ARG A 72 -7.38 -14.21 15.47
N ALA A 73 -6.37 -13.48 15.01
CA ALA A 73 -5.65 -12.51 15.81
C ALA A 73 -6.46 -11.25 16.12
N THR A 74 -7.26 -10.78 15.20
CA THR A 74 -8.12 -9.60 15.36
C THR A 74 -9.47 -9.92 15.97
N GLY A 75 -9.97 -11.16 15.78
CA GLY A 75 -11.35 -11.54 16.08
C GLY A 75 -12.35 -10.84 15.15
N ILE A 76 -11.94 -10.41 13.96
CA ILE A 76 -12.77 -9.72 12.95
C ILE A 76 -12.97 -10.65 11.76
N ASP A 77 -14.22 -10.88 11.39
CA ASP A 77 -14.56 -11.82 10.32
C ASP A 77 -15.06 -11.15 9.04
N SER A 78 -15.49 -9.89 9.10
CA SER A 78 -16.01 -9.16 7.94
C SER A 78 -15.44 -7.75 7.83
N TRP A 79 -15.50 -7.20 6.61
CA TRP A 79 -15.12 -5.81 6.35
C TRP A 79 -16.04 -4.80 7.04
N GLN A 80 -17.34 -5.13 7.17
CA GLN A 80 -18.31 -4.30 7.89
C GLN A 80 -17.97 -4.22 9.37
N GLU A 81 -17.63 -5.36 9.99
CA GLU A 81 -17.19 -5.38 11.38
C GLU A 81 -15.89 -4.59 11.59
N MET A 82 -14.95 -4.67 10.66
CA MET A 82 -13.69 -3.90 10.70
C MET A 82 -13.94 -2.39 10.76
N GLU A 83 -14.96 -1.90 10.06
CA GLU A 83 -15.31 -0.48 10.03
C GLU A 83 -16.20 -0.04 11.20
N SER A 84 -16.59 -0.94 12.08
CA SER A 84 -17.38 -0.63 13.29
C SER A 84 -16.49 -0.12 14.44
N ASP A 85 -17.11 0.46 15.47
CA ASP A 85 -16.37 0.92 16.67
C ASP A 85 -15.80 -0.26 17.46
N VAL A 86 -16.51 -1.40 17.49
CA VAL A 86 -16.00 -2.63 18.09
C VAL A 86 -14.78 -3.14 17.32
N GLY A 87 -14.85 -3.13 15.99
CA GLY A 87 -13.73 -3.47 15.12
C GLY A 87 -12.53 -2.55 15.34
N ALA A 88 -12.76 -1.25 15.46
CA ALA A 88 -11.71 -0.26 15.74
C ALA A 88 -10.95 -0.60 17.03
N ALA A 89 -11.66 -0.85 18.14
CA ALA A 89 -11.01 -1.21 19.41
C ALA A 89 -10.20 -2.51 19.34
N ARG A 90 -10.65 -3.50 18.55
CA ARG A 90 -9.90 -4.74 18.30
C ARG A 90 -8.65 -4.51 17.45
N ILE A 91 -8.73 -3.63 16.44
CA ILE A 91 -7.58 -3.25 15.60
C ILE A 91 -6.54 -2.54 16.45
N GLU A 92 -6.91 -1.57 17.28
CA GLU A 92 -5.98 -0.86 18.16
C GLU A 92 -5.22 -1.83 19.09
N ARG A 93 -5.93 -2.77 19.70
CA ARG A 93 -5.31 -3.82 20.52
C ARG A 93 -4.35 -4.67 19.71
N TYR A 94 -4.78 -5.12 18.53
CA TYR A 94 -3.98 -5.96 17.63
C TYR A 94 -2.68 -5.27 17.21
N PHE A 95 -2.74 -3.99 16.82
CA PHE A 95 -1.54 -3.23 16.48
C PHE A 95 -0.62 -3.03 17.67
N ARG A 96 -1.16 -2.73 18.85
CA ARG A 96 -0.38 -2.63 20.09
C ARG A 96 0.36 -3.95 20.39
N ASP A 97 -0.28 -5.09 20.18
CA ASP A 97 0.34 -6.40 20.40
C ASP A 97 1.42 -6.71 19.36
N ILE A 98 1.26 -6.30 18.08
CA ILE A 98 2.31 -6.39 17.07
C ILE A 98 3.51 -5.52 17.47
N CYS A 99 3.27 -4.26 17.83
CA CYS A 99 4.31 -3.31 18.21
C CYS A 99 5.10 -3.76 19.45
N ASN A 100 4.47 -4.52 20.36
CA ASN A 100 5.12 -5.10 21.54
C ASN A 100 5.70 -6.51 21.31
N GLY A 101 5.71 -7.01 20.06
CA GLY A 101 6.24 -8.34 19.74
C GLY A 101 5.42 -9.51 20.28
N ARG A 102 4.14 -9.29 20.65
CA ARG A 102 3.23 -10.34 21.15
C ARG A 102 2.42 -11.01 20.05
N GLN A 103 2.34 -10.37 18.88
CA GLN A 103 1.53 -10.86 17.75
C GLN A 103 2.37 -10.90 16.46
N HIS A 104 2.26 -12.02 15.71
CA HIS A 104 3.09 -12.33 14.55
C HIS A 104 2.30 -12.73 13.29
N SER A 105 0.97 -12.66 13.32
CA SER A 105 0.09 -13.16 12.23
C SER A 105 0.41 -12.60 10.86
N ALA A 106 0.83 -11.34 10.79
CA ALA A 106 1.15 -10.63 9.56
C ALA A 106 2.66 -10.45 9.30
N ASP A 107 3.51 -10.97 10.18
CA ASP A 107 4.96 -10.96 9.98
C ASP A 107 5.36 -11.84 8.78
N ALA A 108 6.42 -11.47 8.09
CA ALA A 108 7.00 -12.29 7.03
C ALA A 108 7.54 -13.62 7.61
N LEU A 109 7.37 -14.71 6.86
CA LEU A 109 8.00 -15.98 7.22
C LEU A 109 9.51 -15.88 7.03
N PRO A 110 10.34 -16.37 7.99
CA PRO A 110 11.81 -16.31 7.93
C PRO A 110 12.40 -16.86 6.62
N LEU A 111 11.86 -17.98 6.14
CA LEU A 111 12.30 -18.65 4.90
C LEU A 111 11.97 -17.87 3.62
N ARG A 112 11.14 -16.84 3.70
CA ARG A 112 10.78 -15.94 2.59
C ARG A 112 11.31 -14.53 2.78
N GLY A 113 11.88 -14.26 3.94
CA GLY A 113 12.30 -12.92 4.33
C GLY A 113 13.66 -12.58 3.71
N LYS A 114 13.64 -11.84 2.59
CA LYS A 114 14.84 -11.30 1.94
C LYS A 114 15.74 -10.56 2.94
N TYR A 115 15.13 -9.84 3.90
CA TYR A 115 15.82 -9.06 4.93
C TYR A 115 15.44 -9.54 6.34
N HIS A 116 15.22 -10.85 6.51
CA HIS A 116 14.86 -11.40 7.82
C HIS A 116 15.99 -11.16 8.84
N ARG A 117 15.59 -10.75 10.06
CA ARG A 117 16.50 -10.51 11.20
C ARG A 117 15.98 -11.19 12.44
N PHE A 118 16.88 -11.74 13.23
CA PHE A 118 16.52 -12.34 14.52
C PHE A 118 16.14 -11.30 15.56
N HIS A 119 16.82 -10.14 15.59
CA HIS A 119 16.49 -9.01 16.45
C HIS A 119 16.02 -7.82 15.63
N THR A 120 14.91 -7.21 16.04
CA THR A 120 14.34 -6.00 15.42
C THR A 120 13.81 -5.06 16.49
N ASP A 121 13.86 -3.76 16.19
CA ASP A 121 13.37 -2.69 17.06
C ASP A 121 12.38 -1.75 16.35
N ARG A 122 12.16 -1.96 15.05
CA ARG A 122 11.26 -1.18 14.20
C ARG A 122 10.44 -2.11 13.32
N ILE A 123 9.26 -1.63 12.90
CA ILE A 123 8.36 -2.35 12.01
C ILE A 123 7.99 -1.46 10.83
N VAL A 124 8.04 -2.00 9.62
CA VAL A 124 7.33 -1.43 8.47
C VAL A 124 6.03 -2.21 8.24
N PHE A 125 4.91 -1.52 8.39
CA PHE A 125 3.58 -2.05 8.14
C PHE A 125 3.13 -1.68 6.73
N LYS A 126 2.67 -2.65 5.95
CA LYS A 126 1.99 -2.38 4.68
C LYS A 126 0.49 -2.41 4.88
N LEU A 127 -0.14 -1.23 4.93
CA LEU A 127 -1.56 -1.05 5.17
C LEU A 127 -2.28 -0.83 3.84
N LEU A 128 -3.04 -1.84 3.40
CA LEU A 128 -3.82 -1.75 2.17
C LEU A 128 -5.29 -1.43 2.43
N HIS A 129 -5.76 -1.58 3.68
CA HIS A 129 -7.17 -1.56 4.02
C HIS A 129 -7.42 -1.34 5.50
N GLY A 130 -8.58 -0.73 5.83
CA GLY A 130 -9.25 -0.82 7.12
C GLY A 130 -8.64 0.00 8.26
N ALA A 131 -7.62 0.81 7.97
CA ALA A 131 -7.01 1.68 8.96
C ALA A 131 -7.29 3.17 8.67
N GLU A 132 -7.93 3.48 7.56
CA GLU A 132 -8.05 4.85 7.04
C GLU A 132 -8.68 5.80 8.07
N ARG A 133 -9.71 5.33 8.79
CA ARG A 133 -10.42 6.10 9.83
C ARG A 133 -9.60 6.32 11.09
N MET A 134 -8.75 5.35 11.44
CA MET A 134 -8.02 5.31 12.72
C MET A 134 -6.53 5.64 12.56
N LEU A 135 -6.12 5.98 11.35
CA LEU A 135 -4.70 6.15 11.04
C LEU A 135 -3.98 7.13 11.96
N PRO A 136 -4.54 8.31 12.34
CA PRO A 136 -3.87 9.23 13.26
C PRO A 136 -3.66 8.62 14.67
N SER A 137 -4.69 7.97 15.25
CA SER A 137 -4.56 7.35 16.58
C SER A 137 -3.59 6.16 16.55
N LEU A 138 -3.70 5.28 15.56
CA LEU A 138 -2.79 4.15 15.40
C LEU A 138 -1.34 4.59 15.21
N ALA A 139 -1.09 5.65 14.43
CA ALA A 139 0.25 6.17 14.21
C ALA A 139 0.86 6.70 15.52
N SER A 140 0.06 7.40 16.32
CA SER A 140 0.48 7.87 17.64
C SER A 140 0.77 6.70 18.59
N ASP A 141 -0.17 5.76 18.74
CA ASP A 141 -0.06 4.63 19.67
C ASP A 141 1.09 3.68 19.34
N CYS A 142 1.42 3.55 18.06
CA CYS A 142 2.49 2.70 17.55
C CYS A 142 3.82 3.43 17.36
N ASN A 143 3.94 4.70 17.77
CA ASN A 143 5.09 5.54 17.45
C ASN A 143 5.50 5.37 15.98
N ALA A 144 4.58 5.67 15.05
CA ALA A 144 4.80 5.42 13.64
C ALA A 144 4.78 6.71 12.80
N ARG A 145 5.69 6.81 11.83
CA ARG A 145 5.61 7.77 10.74
C ARG A 145 4.74 7.21 9.63
N VAL A 146 3.91 8.06 9.02
CA VAL A 146 3.00 7.65 7.95
C VAL A 146 3.56 8.04 6.60
N VAL A 147 3.60 7.08 5.70
CA VAL A 147 3.92 7.26 4.28
C VAL A 147 2.69 6.85 3.48
N VAL A 148 2.12 7.78 2.74
CA VAL A 148 1.03 7.53 1.79
C VAL A 148 1.65 7.31 0.41
N LEU A 149 1.52 6.10 -0.13
CA LEU A 149 2.00 5.79 -1.47
C LEU A 149 0.84 5.86 -2.46
N LEU A 150 0.89 6.83 -3.35
CA LEU A 150 -0.04 7.00 -4.45
C LEU A 150 0.47 6.28 -5.71
N ARG A 151 -0.44 5.89 -6.58
CA ARG A 151 -0.22 5.49 -7.96
C ARG A 151 -1.42 5.87 -8.79
N HIS A 152 -1.20 6.15 -10.07
CA HIS A 152 -2.26 6.53 -11.01
C HIS A 152 -3.47 5.57 -10.92
N PRO A 153 -4.69 6.08 -10.67
CA PRO A 153 -5.87 5.25 -10.37
C PRO A 153 -6.22 4.28 -11.50
N ILE A 154 -6.06 4.68 -12.76
CA ILE A 154 -6.28 3.79 -13.91
C ILE A 154 -5.25 2.64 -13.91
N ALA A 155 -3.97 2.93 -13.70
CA ALA A 155 -2.92 1.90 -13.64
C ALA A 155 -3.19 0.88 -12.52
N VAL A 156 -3.68 1.34 -11.36
CA VAL A 156 -4.08 0.49 -10.25
C VAL A 156 -5.29 -0.36 -10.63
N SER A 157 -6.32 0.26 -11.24
CA SER A 157 -7.59 -0.39 -11.59
C SER A 157 -7.41 -1.49 -12.62
N LEU A 158 -6.66 -1.23 -13.69
CA LEU A 158 -6.35 -2.21 -14.75
C LEU A 158 -5.52 -3.40 -14.26
N SER A 159 -4.81 -3.27 -13.15
CA SER A 159 -4.04 -4.36 -12.54
C SER A 159 -4.85 -5.20 -11.53
N ARG A 160 -6.19 -5.01 -11.49
CA ARG A 160 -7.10 -5.68 -10.56
C ARG A 160 -8.35 -6.14 -11.32
N GLU A 161 -8.82 -7.33 -10.98
CA GLU A 161 -10.06 -7.90 -11.53
C GLU A 161 -11.23 -7.75 -10.57
N GLU A 162 -10.96 -7.64 -9.26
CA GLU A 162 -11.97 -7.63 -8.20
C GLU A 162 -11.74 -6.47 -7.22
N PHE A 163 -12.86 -5.91 -6.75
CA PHE A 163 -12.90 -4.83 -5.76
C PHE A 163 -13.76 -5.21 -4.55
N PRO A 164 -13.37 -6.25 -3.77
CA PRO A 164 -14.25 -6.88 -2.77
C PRO A 164 -14.65 -5.95 -1.61
N ARG A 165 -13.94 -4.83 -1.44
CA ARG A 165 -14.29 -3.83 -0.42
C ARG A 165 -15.26 -2.75 -0.91
N LEU A 166 -15.57 -2.70 -2.20
CA LEU A 166 -16.38 -1.61 -2.74
C LEU A 166 -17.78 -1.59 -2.11
N GLU A 167 -18.44 -2.76 -2.03
CA GLU A 167 -19.72 -2.90 -1.35
C GLU A 167 -19.61 -2.66 0.16
N ALA A 168 -18.54 -3.17 0.79
CA ALA A 168 -18.30 -2.97 2.21
C ALA A 168 -18.10 -1.49 2.55
N PHE A 169 -17.41 -0.71 1.72
CA PHE A 169 -17.30 0.73 1.90
C PHE A 169 -18.65 1.41 1.86
N ARG A 170 -19.50 1.04 0.90
CA ARG A 170 -20.83 1.65 0.75
C ARG A 170 -21.72 1.40 1.97
N GLY A 171 -21.66 0.22 2.56
CA GLY A 171 -22.42 -0.18 3.74
C GLY A 171 -21.76 0.14 5.09
N SER A 172 -20.61 0.82 5.11
CA SER A 172 -19.83 1.04 6.33
C SER A 172 -20.01 2.46 6.91
N ALA A 173 -19.52 2.68 8.13
CA ALA A 173 -19.41 3.99 8.73
C ALA A 173 -18.52 4.97 7.93
N VAL A 174 -17.65 4.46 7.07
CA VAL A 174 -16.85 5.27 6.14
C VAL A 174 -17.74 5.99 5.14
N ALA A 175 -18.83 5.37 4.69
CA ALA A 175 -19.78 6.00 3.76
C ALA A 175 -20.39 7.29 4.33
N ALA A 176 -20.56 7.39 5.64
CA ALA A 176 -21.07 8.61 6.29
C ALA A 176 -20.15 9.85 6.14
N ARG A 177 -18.92 9.66 5.64
CA ARG A 177 -17.99 10.75 5.34
C ARG A 177 -18.19 11.37 3.95
N PHE A 178 -19.04 10.76 3.12
CA PHE A 178 -19.34 11.21 1.77
C PHE A 178 -20.74 11.83 1.72
N ASN A 179 -20.91 12.85 0.89
CA ASN A 179 -22.22 13.48 0.70
C ASN A 179 -23.17 12.62 -0.16
N THR A 180 -24.44 13.02 -0.21
CA THR A 180 -25.48 12.28 -0.94
C THR A 180 -25.14 12.10 -2.43
N GLU A 181 -24.64 13.15 -3.09
CA GLU A 181 -24.30 13.11 -4.52
C GLU A 181 -23.18 12.12 -4.81
N GLN A 182 -22.15 12.09 -3.95
CA GLN A 182 -21.05 11.12 -4.04
C GLN A 182 -21.53 9.68 -3.84
N LEU A 183 -22.44 9.47 -2.91
CA LEU A 183 -23.01 8.15 -2.64
C LEU A 183 -23.93 7.67 -3.75
N GLU A 184 -24.77 8.55 -4.33
CA GLU A 184 -25.60 8.24 -5.48
C GLU A 184 -24.77 7.92 -6.72
N LEU A 185 -23.68 8.68 -6.95
CA LEU A 185 -22.72 8.40 -8.02
C LEU A 185 -22.04 7.03 -7.81
N ALA A 186 -21.66 6.73 -6.57
CA ALA A 186 -21.07 5.43 -6.23
C ALA A 186 -22.04 4.28 -6.52
N ASP A 187 -23.31 4.39 -6.10
CA ASP A 187 -24.34 3.39 -6.36
C ASP A 187 -24.57 3.20 -7.88
N LYS A 188 -24.58 4.28 -8.64
CA LYS A 188 -24.70 4.23 -10.12
C LYS A 188 -23.50 3.49 -10.75
N VAL A 189 -22.28 3.81 -10.33
CA VAL A 189 -21.07 3.17 -10.85
C VAL A 189 -21.02 1.71 -10.42
N MET A 190 -21.38 1.37 -9.20
CA MET A 190 -21.44 -0.02 -8.74
C MET A 190 -22.44 -0.85 -9.55
N ALA A 191 -23.60 -0.29 -9.87
CA ALA A 191 -24.66 -0.98 -10.61
C ALA A 191 -24.34 -1.13 -12.10
N ARG A 192 -23.80 -0.11 -12.75
CA ARG A 192 -23.72 -0.02 -14.22
C ARG A 192 -22.35 0.36 -14.76
N GLY A 193 -21.40 0.76 -13.92
CA GLY A 193 -20.06 1.18 -14.34
C GLY A 193 -19.24 0.01 -14.89
N SER A 194 -18.31 0.33 -15.76
CA SER A 194 -17.29 -0.59 -16.26
C SER A 194 -16.37 -1.06 -15.11
N THR A 195 -15.61 -2.12 -15.34
CA THR A 195 -14.61 -2.60 -14.38
C THR A 195 -13.58 -1.51 -14.06
N LEU A 196 -13.22 -0.67 -15.05
CA LEU A 196 -12.31 0.46 -14.87
C LEU A 196 -12.90 1.50 -13.90
N GLU A 197 -14.14 1.94 -14.14
CA GLU A 197 -14.81 2.91 -13.27
C GLU A 197 -14.99 2.38 -11.85
N LYS A 198 -15.38 1.11 -11.69
CA LYS A 198 -15.44 0.45 -10.36
C LYS A 198 -14.09 0.44 -9.67
N GLY A 199 -13.01 0.21 -10.40
CA GLY A 199 -11.65 0.24 -9.89
C GLY A 199 -11.23 1.64 -9.43
N VAL A 200 -11.54 2.66 -10.22
CA VAL A 200 -11.25 4.06 -9.85
C VAL A 200 -12.13 4.52 -8.70
N LEU A 201 -13.41 4.12 -8.64
CA LEU A 201 -14.27 4.37 -7.48
C LEU A 201 -13.69 3.74 -6.20
N ALA A 202 -13.22 2.50 -6.27
CA ALA A 202 -12.56 1.84 -5.14
C ALA A 202 -11.29 2.61 -4.70
N TRP A 203 -10.52 3.14 -5.66
CA TRP A 203 -9.38 4.00 -5.39
C TRP A 203 -9.81 5.30 -4.68
N CYS A 204 -10.90 5.94 -5.13
CA CYS A 204 -11.45 7.14 -4.48
C CYS A 204 -11.84 6.86 -3.02
N PHE A 205 -12.60 5.81 -2.73
CA PHE A 205 -12.99 5.46 -1.37
C PHE A 205 -11.78 5.20 -0.46
N GLN A 206 -10.75 4.54 -0.97
CA GLN A 206 -9.55 4.22 -0.19
C GLN A 206 -8.67 5.45 0.10
N ASN A 207 -8.60 6.39 -0.84
CA ASN A 207 -7.68 7.53 -0.72
C ASN A 207 -8.36 8.81 -0.22
N ALA A 208 -9.67 8.97 -0.36
CA ALA A 208 -10.35 10.22 0.00
C ALA A 208 -10.13 10.59 1.46
N LEU A 209 -10.36 9.66 2.39
CA LEU A 209 -10.19 9.93 3.83
C LEU A 209 -8.74 10.24 4.18
N VAL A 210 -7.80 9.53 3.56
CA VAL A 210 -6.37 9.69 3.82
C VAL A 210 -5.89 11.03 3.28
N LEU A 211 -6.24 11.38 2.04
CA LEU A 211 -5.79 12.61 1.38
C LEU A 211 -6.47 13.87 1.93
N GLN A 212 -7.72 13.77 2.34
CA GLN A 212 -8.44 14.88 2.99
C GLN A 212 -8.04 15.07 4.45
N GLY A 213 -7.55 14.02 5.10
CA GLY A 213 -7.10 14.02 6.49
C GLY A 213 -5.58 14.05 6.68
N LEU A 214 -4.80 14.45 5.66
CA LEU A 214 -3.34 14.49 5.74
C LEU A 214 -2.87 15.34 6.92
N GLN A 215 -1.95 14.77 7.70
CA GLN A 215 -1.29 15.48 8.79
C GLN A 215 0.04 16.09 8.27
N PRO A 216 0.53 17.21 8.88
CA PRO A 216 1.74 17.89 8.42
C PRO A 216 3.02 17.05 8.49
N ASP A 217 3.02 16.03 9.34
CA ASP A 217 4.15 15.11 9.52
C ASP A 217 4.07 13.86 8.63
N TRP A 218 2.99 13.67 7.87
CA TRP A 218 2.85 12.56 6.92
C TRP A 218 3.61 12.85 5.63
N SER A 219 4.18 11.80 5.05
CA SER A 219 4.84 11.87 3.75
C SER A 219 3.91 11.31 2.68
N VAL A 220 3.70 12.07 1.61
CA VAL A 220 3.01 11.55 0.42
C VAL A 220 4.04 11.35 -0.68
N VAL A 221 4.12 10.14 -1.22
CA VAL A 221 5.03 9.78 -2.30
C VAL A 221 4.23 9.14 -3.43
N SER A 222 4.67 9.27 -4.67
CA SER A 222 4.05 8.62 -5.81
C SER A 222 4.93 7.51 -6.38
N TYR A 223 4.29 6.44 -6.87
CA TYR A 223 4.97 5.37 -7.59
C TYR A 223 5.70 5.91 -8.83
N GLU A 224 5.05 6.84 -9.54
CA GLU A 224 5.59 7.46 -10.74
C GLU A 224 6.91 8.17 -10.44
N GLN A 225 6.98 8.94 -9.36
CA GLN A 225 8.23 9.61 -8.97
C GLN A 225 9.28 8.60 -8.50
N LEU A 226 8.92 7.60 -7.72
CA LEU A 226 9.87 6.55 -7.32
C LEU A 226 10.52 5.85 -8.52
N VAL A 227 9.80 5.73 -9.65
CA VAL A 227 10.33 5.13 -10.89
C VAL A 227 11.16 6.13 -11.68
N LEU A 228 10.66 7.35 -11.88
CA LEU A 228 11.24 8.33 -12.80
C LEU A 228 12.40 9.10 -12.17
N ASP A 229 12.21 9.56 -10.93
CA ASP A 229 13.14 10.42 -10.18
C ASP A 229 13.19 9.98 -8.70
N PRO A 230 13.83 8.87 -8.40
CA PRO A 230 13.82 8.28 -7.05
C PRO A 230 14.65 9.03 -6.01
N GLU A 231 15.71 9.74 -6.40
CA GLU A 231 16.68 10.29 -5.45
C GLU A 231 16.07 11.30 -4.46
N PRO A 232 15.25 12.30 -4.89
CA PRO A 232 14.57 13.19 -3.96
C PRO A 232 13.63 12.47 -3.01
N VAL A 233 12.90 11.45 -3.51
CA VAL A 233 11.99 10.64 -2.69
C VAL A 233 12.76 9.86 -1.64
N VAL A 234 13.85 9.21 -2.03
CA VAL A 234 14.69 8.46 -1.09
C VAL A 234 15.32 9.39 -0.05
N ALA A 235 15.83 10.55 -0.45
CA ALA A 235 16.38 11.55 0.49
C ALA A 235 15.31 11.98 1.51
N HIS A 236 14.11 12.32 1.05
CA HIS A 236 12.98 12.67 1.89
C HIS A 236 12.59 11.53 2.87
N LEU A 237 12.48 10.29 2.37
CA LEU A 237 12.14 9.15 3.23
C LEU A 237 13.23 8.83 4.25
N VAL A 238 14.51 8.96 3.88
CA VAL A 238 15.64 8.77 4.81
C VAL A 238 15.54 9.74 5.98
N GLU A 239 15.29 11.03 5.71
CA GLU A 239 15.12 12.05 6.72
C GLU A 239 13.87 11.82 7.57
N ARG A 240 12.71 11.72 6.94
CA ARG A 240 11.40 11.66 7.62
C ARG A 240 11.19 10.39 8.43
N LEU A 241 11.78 9.29 7.99
CA LEU A 241 11.66 7.97 8.63
C LEU A 241 12.88 7.62 9.48
N GLU A 242 13.85 8.51 9.63
CA GLU A 242 15.09 8.27 10.40
C GLU A 242 15.77 6.96 9.94
N LEU A 243 15.93 6.80 8.61
CA LEU A 243 16.63 5.65 8.03
C LEU A 243 18.14 5.91 8.02
N THR A 244 18.93 4.86 8.12
CA THR A 244 20.38 5.00 8.37
C THR A 244 21.25 4.77 7.14
N ASP A 245 20.72 4.08 6.12
CA ASP A 245 21.51 3.69 4.95
C ASP A 245 20.81 4.04 3.63
N LYS A 246 21.04 5.29 3.19
CA LYS A 246 20.53 5.77 1.89
C LYS A 246 21.11 4.97 0.72
N ALA A 247 22.39 4.61 0.78
CA ALA A 247 23.06 3.91 -0.31
C ALA A 247 22.46 2.51 -0.52
N LEU A 248 22.12 1.82 0.56
CA LEU A 248 21.43 0.54 0.50
C LEU A 248 20.07 0.63 -0.19
N ILE A 249 19.26 1.67 0.10
CA ILE A 249 17.97 1.88 -0.58
C ILE A 249 18.20 2.09 -2.07
N LEU A 250 19.12 2.98 -2.45
CA LEU A 250 19.42 3.27 -3.85
C LEU A 250 19.93 2.05 -4.61
N SER A 251 20.71 1.18 -3.97
CA SER A 251 21.19 -0.06 -4.60
C SER A 251 20.07 -1.06 -4.87
N HIS A 252 19.02 -1.07 -4.04
CA HIS A 252 17.87 -1.97 -4.18
C HIS A 252 16.74 -1.43 -5.06
N LEU A 253 16.80 -0.18 -5.50
CA LEU A 253 15.75 0.42 -6.35
C LEU A 253 15.47 -0.36 -7.64
N ASN A 254 16.50 -0.98 -8.21
CA ASN A 254 16.41 -1.76 -9.45
C ASN A 254 16.07 -3.24 -9.21
N GLU A 255 15.81 -3.64 -7.97
CA GLU A 255 15.41 -5.00 -7.67
C GLU A 255 13.89 -5.17 -7.77
N ALA A 256 13.44 -6.26 -8.39
CA ALA A 256 12.02 -6.59 -8.41
C ALA A 256 11.51 -6.91 -7.00
N ALA A 257 10.33 -6.40 -6.65
CA ALA A 257 9.66 -6.78 -5.41
C ALA A 257 9.50 -8.31 -5.32
N GLY A 258 9.65 -8.87 -4.12
CA GLY A 258 9.64 -10.32 -3.89
C GLY A 258 8.38 -11.08 -4.29
N ASN A 259 7.34 -10.38 -4.74
CA ASN A 259 6.05 -10.94 -5.17
C ASN A 259 6.07 -11.37 -6.66
N LYS A 260 6.99 -12.25 -7.02
CA LYS A 260 7.17 -12.76 -8.41
C LYS A 260 5.95 -13.47 -9.02
N GLY A 261 4.89 -13.71 -8.27
CA GLY A 261 3.75 -14.51 -8.73
C GLY A 261 2.58 -13.72 -9.36
N LYS A 262 2.63 -12.38 -9.37
CA LYS A 262 1.52 -11.52 -9.80
C LYS A 262 1.92 -10.30 -10.62
N SER A 263 3.20 -10.10 -10.94
CA SER A 263 3.57 -9.11 -11.94
C SER A 263 3.18 -9.67 -13.32
N ASP A 264 2.51 -8.87 -14.13
CA ASP A 264 2.23 -9.30 -15.48
C ASP A 264 3.56 -9.62 -16.19
N HIS A 265 3.50 -10.56 -17.14
CA HIS A 265 4.68 -11.09 -17.85
C HIS A 265 5.51 -9.98 -18.50
N GLU A 266 4.88 -8.93 -19.02
CA GLU A 266 5.58 -7.80 -19.66
C GLU A 266 6.32 -6.92 -18.64
N THR A 267 5.73 -6.67 -17.44
CA THR A 267 6.43 -5.93 -16.39
C THR A 267 7.66 -6.72 -15.90
N GLN A 268 7.55 -8.05 -15.83
CA GLN A 268 8.68 -8.91 -15.49
C GLN A 268 9.76 -8.86 -16.58
N GLN A 269 9.35 -8.90 -17.85
CA GLN A 269 10.26 -8.82 -18.98
C GLN A 269 10.97 -7.45 -19.05
N LEU A 270 10.26 -6.35 -18.80
CA LEU A 270 10.85 -5.01 -18.69
C LEU A 270 11.88 -4.91 -17.56
N LEU A 271 11.62 -5.54 -16.42
CA LEU A 271 12.56 -5.60 -15.28
C LEU A 271 13.77 -6.48 -15.58
N ASP A 272 13.59 -7.58 -16.31
CA ASP A 272 14.67 -8.47 -16.72
C ASP A 272 15.54 -7.81 -17.83
N ASP A 273 14.94 -7.06 -18.74
CA ASP A 273 15.64 -6.24 -19.74
C ASP A 273 16.48 -5.12 -19.08
N GLN A 274 15.96 -4.49 -18.03
CA GLN A 274 16.71 -3.51 -17.24
C GLN A 274 17.95 -4.14 -16.58
N ARG A 275 17.84 -5.35 -16.05
CA ARG A 275 18.96 -6.11 -15.45
C ARG A 275 20.02 -6.51 -16.48
N SER A 276 19.61 -6.73 -17.73
CA SER A 276 20.51 -7.08 -18.83
C SER A 276 21.21 -5.89 -19.48
N GLY A 277 21.04 -4.66 -18.91
CA GLY A 277 21.66 -3.42 -19.41
C GLY A 277 20.98 -2.85 -20.63
N ARG A 278 19.81 -3.37 -21.05
CA ARG A 278 18.99 -2.75 -22.09
C ARG A 278 18.30 -1.52 -21.49
N LEU A 279 18.37 -0.40 -22.20
CA LEU A 279 17.72 0.87 -21.83
C LEU A 279 16.20 0.72 -21.89
N VAL A 280 15.61 0.18 -20.83
CA VAL A 280 14.17 0.25 -20.62
C VAL A 280 13.85 1.70 -20.29
N ARG A 281 13.00 2.34 -21.07
CA ARG A 281 12.49 3.66 -20.71
C ARG A 281 11.70 3.52 -19.41
N LYS A 282 12.20 4.05 -18.31
CA LYS A 282 11.47 4.13 -17.02
C LYS A 282 10.06 4.69 -17.22
N GLN A 283 9.91 5.59 -18.15
CA GLN A 283 8.66 6.17 -18.60
C GLN A 283 7.65 5.09 -19.07
N ALA A 284 8.10 4.09 -19.85
CA ALA A 284 7.23 3.01 -20.33
C ALA A 284 6.55 2.22 -19.18
N LEU A 285 7.20 2.11 -18.01
CA LEU A 285 6.60 1.45 -16.84
C LEU A 285 5.41 2.23 -16.25
N VAL A 286 5.44 3.55 -16.31
CA VAL A 286 4.39 4.42 -15.78
C VAL A 286 3.32 4.74 -16.80
N GLU A 287 3.65 4.73 -18.10
CA GLU A 287 2.74 5.02 -19.22
C GLU A 287 1.94 3.82 -19.73
N LYS A 288 2.33 2.60 -19.40
CA LYS A 288 1.78 1.36 -19.94
C LYS A 288 0.25 1.34 -20.00
N TRP A 289 -0.43 1.88 -19.00
CA TRP A 289 -1.87 1.90 -18.91
C TRP A 289 -2.54 2.72 -20.03
N ARG A 290 -1.87 3.74 -20.59
CA ARG A 290 -2.42 4.59 -21.67
C ARG A 290 -2.77 3.79 -22.93
N ALA A 291 -2.01 2.76 -23.24
CA ALA A 291 -2.30 1.87 -24.38
C ALA A 291 -3.51 0.95 -24.14
N MET A 292 -4.05 0.89 -22.93
CA MET A 292 -5.11 -0.03 -22.52
C MET A 292 -6.47 0.64 -22.38
N VAL A 293 -6.55 1.96 -22.52
CA VAL A 293 -7.80 2.74 -22.38
C VAL A 293 -7.93 3.74 -23.50
N THR A 294 -9.17 4.06 -23.91
CA THR A 294 -9.42 5.18 -24.81
C THR A 294 -9.45 6.51 -24.06
N PRO A 295 -9.26 7.66 -24.74
CA PRO A 295 -9.40 8.97 -24.10
C PRO A 295 -10.75 9.16 -23.41
N GLU A 296 -11.85 8.66 -23.98
CA GLU A 296 -13.19 8.74 -23.42
C GLU A 296 -13.30 7.92 -22.13
N GLN A 297 -12.70 6.71 -22.10
CA GLN A 297 -12.66 5.88 -20.91
C GLN A 297 -11.81 6.53 -19.81
N GLU A 298 -10.70 7.16 -20.17
CA GLU A 298 -9.87 7.92 -19.23
C GLU A 298 -10.66 9.07 -18.60
N VAL A 299 -11.28 9.91 -19.44
CA VAL A 299 -12.09 11.06 -18.96
C VAL A 299 -13.23 10.60 -18.05
N ALA A 300 -13.97 9.56 -18.45
CA ALA A 300 -15.06 9.01 -17.65
C ALA A 300 -14.58 8.50 -16.29
N ALA A 301 -13.50 7.72 -16.27
CA ALA A 301 -12.94 7.19 -15.04
C ALA A 301 -12.35 8.28 -14.14
N MET A 302 -11.62 9.23 -14.70
CA MET A 302 -10.98 10.31 -13.93
C MET A 302 -11.96 11.36 -13.42
N SER A 303 -13.15 11.52 -14.03
CA SER A 303 -14.21 12.38 -13.51
C SER A 303 -14.67 11.99 -12.10
N LEU A 304 -14.50 10.71 -11.73
CA LEU A 304 -14.80 10.22 -10.38
C LEU A 304 -13.92 10.90 -9.32
N LEU A 305 -12.63 11.14 -9.62
CA LEU A 305 -11.74 11.82 -8.67
C LEU A 305 -12.28 13.21 -8.32
N ALA A 306 -12.66 13.99 -9.34
CA ALA A 306 -13.22 15.33 -9.14
C ALA A 306 -14.51 15.28 -8.32
N ALA A 307 -15.41 14.31 -8.57
CA ALA A 307 -16.64 14.13 -7.81
C ALA A 307 -16.38 13.80 -6.33
N PHE A 308 -15.28 13.13 -6.03
CA PHE A 308 -14.84 12.83 -4.65
C PHE A 308 -13.89 13.88 -4.07
N ASN A 309 -13.76 15.05 -4.70
CA ASN A 309 -12.88 16.15 -4.28
C ASN A 309 -11.39 15.70 -4.16
N LEU A 310 -10.96 14.86 -5.08
CA LEU A 310 -9.60 14.36 -5.17
C LEU A 310 -8.91 14.97 -6.39
N ASP A 311 -7.81 15.64 -6.17
CA ASP A 311 -7.00 16.33 -7.20
C ASP A 311 -5.62 15.68 -7.41
N ALA A 312 -5.42 14.49 -6.83
CA ALA A 312 -4.11 13.83 -6.92
C ALA A 312 -3.70 13.51 -8.36
N TYR A 313 -4.65 13.19 -9.21
CA TYR A 313 -4.46 12.95 -10.65
C TYR A 313 -5.61 13.56 -11.45
N SER A 314 -5.39 13.83 -12.74
CA SER A 314 -6.41 14.33 -13.67
C SER A 314 -6.28 13.67 -15.03
N ALA A 315 -7.36 13.67 -15.82
CA ALA A 315 -7.36 13.16 -17.18
C ALA A 315 -6.27 13.84 -18.04
N GLY A 316 -5.64 13.08 -18.91
CA GLY A 316 -4.53 13.53 -19.76
C GLY A 316 -3.19 13.70 -19.05
N ARG A 317 -3.14 13.55 -17.71
CA ARG A 317 -1.91 13.70 -16.92
C ARG A 317 -1.41 12.35 -16.43
N LEU A 318 -0.16 12.05 -16.72
CA LEU A 318 0.51 10.83 -16.26
C LEU A 318 0.96 10.92 -14.80
N LEU A 319 1.41 12.10 -14.38
CA LEU A 319 1.99 12.36 -13.08
C LEU A 319 0.95 12.92 -12.10
N PRO A 320 1.16 12.73 -10.79
CA PRO A 320 0.30 13.32 -9.78
C PRO A 320 0.38 14.86 -9.82
N ALA A 321 -0.55 15.55 -9.18
CA ALA A 321 -0.49 16.99 -9.02
C ALA A 321 0.84 17.42 -8.36
N ALA A 322 1.37 18.60 -8.73
CA ALA A 322 2.68 19.07 -8.33
C ALA A 322 2.92 19.07 -6.81
N ARG A 323 1.88 19.29 -6.02
CA ARG A 323 1.97 19.25 -4.55
C ARG A 323 2.31 17.86 -3.98
N TYR A 324 2.16 16.79 -4.76
CA TYR A 324 2.52 15.42 -4.41
C TYR A 324 3.83 14.97 -5.08
N TRP A 325 4.62 15.91 -5.58
CA TRP A 325 5.95 15.69 -6.15
C TRP A 325 7.01 16.24 -5.22
N ILE A 326 7.95 15.42 -4.81
CA ILE A 326 8.98 15.75 -3.82
C ILE A 326 10.21 16.32 -4.53
N GLY A 327 10.66 17.51 -4.11
CA GLY A 327 11.86 18.17 -4.67
C GLY A 327 11.65 18.60 -6.12
N GLY A 328 12.28 19.61 -6.59
CA GLY A 328 12.36 20.04 -7.99
C GLY A 328 11.08 20.12 -8.83
N PRO A 329 11.16 20.57 -10.07
CA PRO A 329 10.04 20.55 -11.02
C PRO A 329 9.75 19.12 -11.52
N GLN A 330 8.48 18.86 -11.82
CA GLN A 330 8.07 17.60 -12.47
C GLN A 330 8.67 17.53 -13.89
N PRO A 331 9.10 16.34 -14.35
CA PRO A 331 9.51 16.18 -15.74
C PRO A 331 8.30 16.43 -16.67
N GLN A 332 8.57 17.08 -17.80
CA GLN A 332 7.59 17.16 -18.89
C GLN A 332 7.60 15.81 -19.60
N LEU A 333 6.48 15.09 -19.49
CA LEU A 333 6.25 13.83 -20.20
C LEU A 333 5.18 14.11 -21.26
N ASP A 334 5.58 14.02 -22.52
CA ASP A 334 4.70 14.19 -23.67
C ASP A 334 3.76 13.00 -23.87
#